data_31c90d5a8bbce88ce0f0e45a79442d35
#
_entry.id   31c90d5a8bbce88ce0f0e45a79442d35
#
_cell.length_a   1.000
_cell.length_b   1.000
_cell.length_c   1.000
_cell.angle_alpha   90.00
_cell.angle_beta   90.00
_cell.angle_gamma   90.00
#
_symmetry.space_group_name_H-M   'P 1'
#
loop_
_entity.id
_entity.type
_entity.pdbx_description
1 polymer ?
#
loop_
_entity_poly.entity_id
_entity_poly.type
_entity_poly.pdbx_seq_one_letter_code
_entity_poly.pdbx_strand_id
1 'polypeptide(L)'
;MKNLIRDKKIKTRNEFEPRGYDTASFSQKYKVPIFITASDVRDFLKCPRMIYFKKLYPVEIRLEELNVFQILGKFEHKCFEILNKELIPHYLNLYKESQITQDWRESILLFVSGIIEKVKTEFIQTFPIFDSSILDYSLELKERIIKLEDIRIHQARILIRKGICGLELVNRLFPVQTEAFFISQDLGLSGRIDAIYNDGLSLCPEDIKTYVPFNNGGVDLPTKLQLAVYALLIENCIGRDVNIGRVNYSRLGRIETVVITSELRKEVLRIRDKILEMILKRKEPKPHKNYENCEFCNSWR
;
A
#
# COMPACT_ATOMS: atom_id res chain seq x y z
N MET A 1 13.42 -6.90 17.20
CA MET A 1 13.17 -6.15 15.94
C MET A 1 13.03 -4.63 16.10
N LYS A 2 12.62 -4.11 17.26
CA LYS A 2 12.55 -2.64 17.49
C LYS A 2 13.93 -1.92 17.56
N ASN A 3 15.03 -2.65 17.71
CA ASN A 3 16.37 -2.06 17.94
C ASN A 3 17.24 -1.92 16.68
N LEU A 4 16.82 -2.45 15.50
CA LEU A 4 17.59 -2.28 14.27
C LEU A 4 17.39 -0.92 13.58
N ILE A 5 16.42 -0.15 14.03
CA ILE A 5 16.11 1.18 13.49
C ILE A 5 16.57 2.31 14.45
N ARG A 6 16.96 2.00 15.70
CA ARG A 6 17.21 3.03 16.74
C ARG A 6 18.64 3.55 16.85
N ASP A 7 19.66 2.90 16.33
CA ASP A 7 21.08 3.24 16.66
C ASP A 7 21.95 3.75 15.51
N LYS A 8 21.37 4.23 14.43
CA LYS A 8 22.10 5.14 13.55
C LYS A 8 21.34 6.45 13.47
N LYS A 9 21.88 7.52 14.08
CA LYS A 9 21.64 8.89 13.64
C LYS A 9 21.91 8.88 12.14
N ILE A 10 20.87 8.67 11.34
CA ILE A 10 20.92 8.80 9.90
C ILE A 10 21.20 10.27 9.67
N LYS A 11 22.45 10.59 9.33
CA LYS A 11 22.77 11.88 8.73
C LYS A 11 21.85 11.97 7.53
N THR A 12 20.89 12.89 7.60
CA THR A 12 20.08 13.30 6.46
C THR A 12 21.05 13.69 5.36
N ARG A 13 21.24 12.82 4.38
CA ARG A 13 22.00 13.12 3.20
C ARG A 13 21.11 14.00 2.33
N ASN A 14 21.41 15.31 2.34
CA ASN A 14 20.85 16.33 1.44
C ASN A 14 21.27 16.14 -0.03
N GLU A 15 21.28 14.92 -0.56
CA GLU A 15 21.76 14.64 -1.90
C GLU A 15 20.66 14.19 -2.88
N PHE A 16 19.41 14.13 -2.46
CA PHE A 16 18.29 13.93 -3.38
C PHE A 16 17.46 15.22 -3.47
N GLU A 17 18.10 16.29 -3.94
CA GLU A 17 17.31 17.34 -4.57
C GLU A 17 16.80 16.77 -5.90
N PRO A 18 15.48 16.58 -6.08
CA PRO A 18 14.94 16.41 -7.40
C PRO A 18 15.31 17.71 -8.15
N ARG A 19 16.29 17.62 -9.04
CA ARG A 19 16.82 18.76 -9.79
C ARG A 19 15.65 19.56 -10.38
N GLY A 20 15.34 20.71 -9.78
CA GLY A 20 14.32 21.63 -10.27
C GLY A 20 13.16 21.99 -9.35
N TYR A 21 13.07 21.44 -8.13
CA TYR A 21 12.04 21.83 -7.14
C TYR A 21 12.71 22.18 -5.81
N ASP A 22 12.60 23.44 -5.43
CA ASP A 22 13.08 23.96 -4.14
C ASP A 22 12.13 23.47 -3.02
N THR A 23 12.51 22.38 -2.36
CA THR A 23 11.76 21.78 -1.26
C THR A 23 11.78 22.62 0.01
N ALA A 24 12.82 23.46 0.21
CA ALA A 24 12.92 24.37 1.34
C ALA A 24 11.87 25.49 1.28
N SER A 25 11.42 25.87 0.07
CA SER A 25 10.37 26.88 -0.09
C SER A 25 8.98 26.37 0.28
N PHE A 26 8.75 25.05 0.31
CA PHE A 26 7.44 24.49 0.60
C PHE A 26 7.00 24.73 2.05
N SER A 27 7.83 24.39 3.03
CA SER A 27 7.49 24.59 4.45
C SER A 27 7.45 26.09 4.84
N GLN A 28 8.23 26.94 4.15
CA GLN A 28 8.22 28.39 4.36
C GLN A 28 7.04 29.09 3.67
N LYS A 29 6.62 28.60 2.50
CA LYS A 29 5.55 29.20 1.70
C LYS A 29 4.15 28.95 2.27
N TYR A 30 3.96 27.83 2.97
CA TYR A 30 2.67 27.41 3.46
C TYR A 30 2.66 27.24 4.97
N LYS A 31 2.12 28.24 5.67
CA LYS A 31 2.05 28.32 7.15
C LYS A 31 1.23 27.21 7.82
N VAL A 32 0.61 26.30 7.06
CA VAL A 32 -0.16 25.15 7.56
C VAL A 32 0.35 23.90 6.83
N PRO A 33 0.75 22.85 7.54
CA PRO A 33 1.21 21.63 6.91
C PRO A 33 0.06 20.87 6.25
N ILE A 34 -0.23 21.19 4.99
CA ILE A 34 -1.17 20.44 4.17
C ILE A 34 -0.38 19.31 3.51
N PHE A 35 -0.59 18.09 3.96
CA PHE A 35 -0.01 16.92 3.32
C PHE A 35 -0.93 16.40 2.22
N ILE A 36 -0.35 16.17 1.04
CA ILE A 36 -1.03 15.51 -0.07
C ILE A 36 -0.77 14.01 0.05
N THR A 37 -1.83 13.22 0.13
CA THR A 37 -1.72 11.77 0.31
C THR A 37 -1.49 11.05 -1.02
N ALA A 38 -0.96 9.83 -0.95
CA ALA A 38 -0.82 8.97 -2.13
C ALA A 38 -2.17 8.76 -2.84
N SER A 39 -3.26 8.61 -2.09
CA SER A 39 -4.61 8.51 -2.65
C SER A 39 -5.07 9.82 -3.29
N ASP A 40 -4.70 10.99 -2.76
CA ASP A 40 -5.06 12.28 -3.37
C ASP A 40 -4.39 12.43 -4.76
N VAL A 41 -3.11 12.03 -4.89
CA VAL A 41 -2.41 12.04 -6.18
C VAL A 41 -3.08 11.10 -7.19
N ARG A 42 -3.40 9.89 -6.77
CA ARG A 42 -4.12 8.91 -7.59
C ARG A 42 -5.50 9.44 -8.03
N ASP A 43 -6.27 9.96 -7.10
CA ASP A 43 -7.66 10.35 -7.32
C ASP A 43 -7.77 11.71 -8.05
N PHE A 44 -6.73 12.56 -7.98
CA PHE A 44 -6.67 13.81 -8.74
C PHE A 44 -6.79 13.59 -10.25
N LEU A 45 -6.22 12.49 -10.77
CA LEU A 45 -6.36 12.15 -12.19
C LEU A 45 -7.79 11.76 -12.57
N LYS A 46 -8.57 11.26 -11.63
CA LYS A 46 -9.97 10.92 -11.83
C LYS A 46 -10.84 12.18 -11.80
N CYS A 47 -10.70 12.99 -10.75
CA CYS A 47 -11.48 14.20 -10.57
C CYS A 47 -10.76 15.22 -9.67
N PRO A 48 -10.11 16.27 -10.24
CA PRO A 48 -9.48 17.33 -9.45
C PRO A 48 -10.48 18.03 -8.51
N ARG A 49 -11.74 18.18 -8.93
CA ARG A 49 -12.80 18.82 -8.15
C ARG A 49 -13.12 18.03 -6.88
N MET A 50 -13.11 16.68 -6.95
CA MET A 50 -13.27 15.82 -5.78
C MET A 50 -12.19 16.10 -4.72
N ILE A 51 -10.92 16.21 -5.15
CA ILE A 51 -9.82 16.50 -4.23
C ILE A 51 -9.95 17.89 -3.61
N TYR A 52 -10.37 18.89 -4.41
CA TYR A 52 -10.61 20.24 -3.92
C TYR A 52 -11.62 20.26 -2.77
N PHE A 53 -12.79 19.65 -2.97
CA PHE A 53 -13.82 19.61 -1.94
C PHE A 53 -13.42 18.77 -0.73
N LYS A 54 -12.84 17.60 -0.95
CA LYS A 54 -12.34 16.73 0.12
C LYS A 54 -11.33 17.43 1.05
N LYS A 55 -10.49 18.31 0.51
CA LYS A 55 -9.47 19.02 1.28
C LYS A 55 -9.99 20.27 1.97
N LEU A 56 -10.91 21.00 1.35
CA LEU A 56 -11.46 22.23 1.94
C LEU A 56 -12.66 21.99 2.85
N TYR A 57 -13.40 20.93 2.59
CA TYR A 57 -14.61 20.57 3.32
C TYR A 57 -14.55 19.10 3.71
N PRO A 58 -13.64 18.74 4.64
CA PRO A 58 -13.53 17.37 5.08
C PRO A 58 -14.85 16.94 5.74
N VAL A 59 -15.54 16.00 5.10
CA VAL A 59 -16.70 15.34 5.68
C VAL A 59 -16.16 14.20 6.53
N GLU A 60 -16.54 14.15 7.79
CA GLU A 60 -16.30 12.95 8.60
C GLU A 60 -17.14 11.82 8.01
N ILE A 61 -16.48 10.88 7.33
CA ILE A 61 -17.13 9.69 6.82
C ILE A 61 -17.48 8.83 8.04
N ARG A 62 -18.76 8.76 8.37
CA ARG A 62 -19.24 7.85 9.41
C ARG A 62 -19.06 6.42 8.93
N LEU A 63 -18.84 5.49 9.85
CA LEU A 63 -18.70 4.06 9.53
C LEU A 63 -19.90 3.52 8.73
N GLU A 64 -21.08 4.10 8.98
CA GLU A 64 -22.35 3.79 8.32
C GLU A 64 -22.39 4.26 6.82
N GLU A 65 -21.51 5.16 6.42
CA GLU A 65 -21.43 5.69 5.05
C GLU A 65 -20.44 4.90 4.17
N LEU A 66 -19.74 3.90 4.76
CA LEU A 66 -18.86 3.03 3.99
C LEU A 66 -19.68 2.06 3.14
N ASN A 67 -19.33 1.94 1.87
CA ASN A 67 -19.93 0.93 1.02
C ASN A 67 -19.28 -0.45 1.25
N VAL A 68 -19.97 -1.50 0.80
CA VAL A 68 -19.54 -2.90 0.96
C VAL A 68 -18.12 -3.14 0.42
N PHE A 69 -17.75 -2.55 -0.72
CA PHE A 69 -16.43 -2.76 -1.32
C PHE A 69 -15.31 -2.17 -0.48
N GLN A 70 -15.56 -1.05 0.20
CA GLN A 70 -14.60 -0.43 1.12
C GLN A 70 -14.40 -1.29 2.37
N ILE A 71 -15.47 -1.89 2.89
CA ILE A 71 -15.40 -2.79 4.05
C ILE A 71 -14.66 -4.07 3.69
N LEU A 72 -15.00 -4.70 2.57
CA LEU A 72 -14.32 -5.92 2.10
C LEU A 72 -12.84 -5.67 1.81
N GLY A 73 -12.50 -4.51 1.23
CA GLY A 73 -11.11 -4.10 1.06
C GLY A 73 -10.36 -3.97 2.37
N LYS A 74 -10.95 -3.30 3.37
CA LYS A 74 -10.35 -3.18 4.72
C LYS A 74 -10.18 -4.54 5.39
N PHE A 75 -11.17 -5.42 5.26
CA PHE A 75 -11.11 -6.80 5.78
C PHE A 75 -9.92 -7.56 5.18
N GLU A 76 -9.76 -7.52 3.87
CA GLU A 76 -8.67 -8.18 3.17
C GLU A 76 -7.30 -7.63 3.57
N HIS A 77 -7.12 -6.29 3.58
CA HIS A 77 -5.89 -5.66 4.05
C HIS A 77 -5.54 -6.08 5.48
N LYS A 78 -6.54 -6.17 6.36
CA LYS A 78 -6.33 -6.60 7.75
C LYS A 78 -5.88 -8.05 7.84
N CYS A 79 -6.44 -8.94 7.01
CA CYS A 79 -5.99 -10.32 6.93
C CYS A 79 -4.52 -10.40 6.48
N PHE A 80 -4.13 -9.70 5.41
CA PHE A 80 -2.74 -9.67 4.94
C PHE A 80 -1.78 -9.07 5.98
N GLU A 81 -2.18 -7.99 6.65
CA GLU A 81 -1.38 -7.38 7.72
C GLU A 81 -1.03 -8.39 8.82
N ILE A 82 -2.05 -9.06 9.35
CA ILE A 82 -1.88 -10.01 10.46
C ILE A 82 -1.09 -11.23 10.00
N LEU A 83 -1.46 -11.83 8.86
CA LEU A 83 -0.79 -13.02 8.33
C LEU A 83 0.70 -12.77 8.07
N ASN A 84 1.06 -11.64 7.49
CA ASN A 84 2.46 -11.32 7.24
C ASN A 84 3.28 -11.15 8.52
N LYS A 85 2.66 -10.81 9.65
CA LYS A 85 3.34 -10.73 10.96
C LYS A 85 3.41 -12.07 11.67
N GLU A 86 2.26 -12.77 11.72
CA GLU A 86 2.10 -13.97 12.55
C GLU A 86 2.76 -15.22 11.91
N LEU A 87 2.95 -15.24 10.58
CA LEU A 87 3.62 -16.36 9.91
C LEU A 87 5.15 -16.30 10.02
N ILE A 88 5.76 -15.15 10.27
CA ILE A 88 7.22 -14.99 10.37
C ILE A 88 7.88 -16.00 11.31
N PRO A 89 7.40 -16.24 12.55
CA PRO A 89 8.02 -17.18 13.47
C PRO A 89 8.08 -18.62 12.92
N HIS A 90 7.10 -19.03 12.13
CA HIS A 90 7.05 -20.37 11.55
C HIS A 90 8.13 -20.59 10.48
N TYR A 91 8.50 -19.54 9.74
CA TYR A 91 9.54 -19.59 8.71
C TYR A 91 10.94 -19.30 9.24
N LEU A 92 11.05 -18.51 10.31
CA LEU A 92 12.33 -18.11 10.90
C LEU A 92 13.19 -19.31 11.34
N ASN A 93 12.55 -20.40 11.75
CA ASN A 93 13.20 -21.60 12.24
C ASN A 93 13.43 -22.69 11.17
N LEU A 94 13.21 -22.37 9.90
CA LEU A 94 13.47 -23.27 8.79
C LEU A 94 14.93 -23.14 8.32
N TYR A 95 15.71 -24.19 8.50
CA TYR A 95 17.11 -24.27 8.13
C TYR A 95 17.40 -25.42 7.13
N LYS A 96 16.48 -26.38 7.02
CA LYS A 96 16.60 -27.54 6.13
C LYS A 96 15.26 -27.80 5.43
N GLU A 97 15.33 -28.19 4.17
CA GLU A 97 14.11 -28.51 3.39
C GLU A 97 13.29 -29.63 4.04
N SER A 98 13.96 -30.61 4.68
CA SER A 98 13.29 -31.70 5.38
C SER A 98 12.37 -31.29 6.52
N GLN A 99 12.48 -30.04 7.01
CA GLN A 99 11.57 -29.49 8.01
C GLN A 99 10.22 -29.10 7.42
N ILE A 100 10.13 -28.87 6.11
CA ILE A 100 8.88 -28.58 5.42
C ILE A 100 8.19 -29.89 5.05
N THR A 101 7.72 -30.60 6.08
CA THR A 101 6.93 -31.82 5.93
C THR A 101 5.49 -31.51 5.46
N GLN A 102 4.75 -32.55 5.12
CA GLN A 102 3.34 -32.40 4.83
C GLN A 102 2.57 -31.91 6.06
N ASP A 103 2.85 -32.47 7.25
CA ASP A 103 2.21 -32.07 8.51
C ASP A 103 2.51 -30.59 8.85
N TRP A 104 3.76 -30.15 8.64
CA TRP A 104 4.12 -28.74 8.82
C TRP A 104 3.32 -27.84 7.87
N ARG A 105 3.21 -28.21 6.59
CA ARG A 105 2.42 -27.48 5.60
C ARG A 105 0.95 -27.39 6.02
N GLU A 106 0.35 -28.51 6.42
CA GLU A 106 -1.06 -28.54 6.86
C GLU A 106 -1.28 -27.69 8.11
N SER A 107 -0.34 -27.70 9.06
CA SER A 107 -0.40 -26.85 10.25
C SER A 107 -0.36 -25.36 9.90
N ILE A 108 0.47 -24.95 8.91
CA ILE A 108 0.50 -23.56 8.42
C ILE A 108 -0.83 -23.18 7.77
N LEU A 109 -1.40 -24.02 6.92
CA LEU A 109 -2.66 -23.71 6.24
C LEU A 109 -3.84 -23.68 7.23
N LEU A 110 -3.82 -24.49 8.25
CA LEU A 110 -4.80 -24.43 9.34
C LEU A 110 -4.64 -23.14 10.15
N PHE A 111 -3.41 -22.74 10.46
CA PHE A 111 -3.12 -21.48 11.16
C PHE A 111 -3.60 -20.26 10.36
N VAL A 112 -3.33 -20.21 9.05
CA VAL A 112 -3.85 -19.19 8.11
C VAL A 112 -5.36 -19.12 8.19
N SER A 113 -6.02 -20.28 8.13
CA SER A 113 -7.48 -20.35 8.20
C SER A 113 -8.01 -19.77 9.52
N GLY A 114 -7.36 -20.08 10.64
CA GLY A 114 -7.72 -19.57 11.95
C GLY A 114 -7.62 -18.05 12.07
N ILE A 115 -6.58 -17.46 11.50
CA ILE A 115 -6.42 -15.99 11.45
C ILE A 115 -7.56 -15.34 10.68
N ILE A 116 -7.90 -15.86 9.49
CA ILE A 116 -8.98 -15.30 8.67
C ILE A 116 -10.32 -15.37 9.42
N GLU A 117 -10.61 -16.49 10.08
CA GLU A 117 -11.83 -16.66 10.88
C GLU A 117 -11.89 -15.66 12.05
N LYS A 118 -10.75 -15.41 12.71
CA LYS A 118 -10.67 -14.42 13.80
C LYS A 118 -10.96 -13.01 13.27
N VAL A 119 -10.29 -12.59 12.19
CA VAL A 119 -10.49 -11.27 11.59
C VAL A 119 -11.93 -11.12 11.08
N LYS A 120 -12.49 -12.16 10.47
CA LYS A 120 -13.89 -12.19 10.04
C LYS A 120 -14.85 -11.90 11.20
N THR A 121 -14.66 -12.58 12.32
CA THR A 121 -15.51 -12.39 13.51
C THR A 121 -15.44 -10.95 14.02
N GLU A 122 -14.23 -10.37 14.10
CA GLU A 122 -14.03 -8.97 14.50
C GLU A 122 -14.72 -7.98 13.54
N PHE A 123 -14.64 -8.24 12.22
CA PHE A 123 -15.29 -7.38 11.22
C PHE A 123 -16.81 -7.47 11.24
N ILE A 124 -17.39 -8.66 11.41
CA ILE A 124 -18.84 -8.83 11.54
C ILE A 124 -19.37 -8.09 12.77
N GLN A 125 -18.66 -8.16 13.89
CA GLN A 125 -19.03 -7.42 15.10
C GLN A 125 -18.96 -5.90 14.90
N THR A 126 -17.98 -5.43 14.12
CA THR A 126 -17.79 -3.99 13.86
C THR A 126 -18.75 -3.45 12.80
N PHE A 127 -19.12 -4.27 11.81
CA PHE A 127 -19.91 -3.91 10.64
C PHE A 127 -21.07 -4.89 10.41
N PRO A 128 -22.03 -5.03 11.33
CA PRO A 128 -23.08 -6.06 11.27
C PRO A 128 -24.00 -5.93 10.04
N ILE A 129 -24.15 -4.72 9.46
CA ILE A 129 -24.93 -4.49 8.23
C ILE A 129 -24.32 -5.25 7.02
N PHE A 130 -23.02 -5.55 7.04
CA PHE A 130 -22.30 -6.23 5.96
C PHE A 130 -21.97 -7.70 6.26
N ASP A 131 -22.57 -8.27 7.27
CA ASP A 131 -22.32 -9.62 7.77
C ASP A 131 -22.35 -10.66 6.62
N SER A 132 -23.44 -10.77 5.87
CA SER A 132 -23.54 -11.74 4.75
C SER A 132 -22.43 -11.52 3.70
N SER A 133 -22.15 -10.28 3.34
CA SER A 133 -21.10 -9.94 2.39
C SER A 133 -19.70 -10.30 2.90
N ILE A 134 -19.44 -10.12 4.18
CA ILE A 134 -18.17 -10.49 4.81
C ILE A 134 -18.05 -12.01 4.88
N LEU A 135 -19.11 -12.73 5.20
CA LEU A 135 -19.13 -14.20 5.23
C LEU A 135 -18.78 -14.78 3.85
N ASP A 136 -19.49 -14.37 2.82
CA ASP A 136 -19.28 -14.86 1.45
C ASP A 136 -17.86 -14.54 0.96
N TYR A 137 -17.43 -13.29 1.15
CA TYR A 137 -16.11 -12.85 0.74
C TYR A 137 -14.98 -13.55 1.50
N SER A 138 -15.19 -13.88 2.78
CA SER A 138 -14.18 -14.56 3.59
C SER A 138 -13.85 -15.96 3.08
N LEU A 139 -14.82 -16.67 2.51
CA LEU A 139 -14.60 -17.99 1.89
C LEU A 139 -13.72 -17.86 0.64
N GLU A 140 -14.06 -16.93 -0.26
CA GLU A 140 -13.26 -16.64 -1.44
C GLU A 140 -11.85 -16.20 -1.10
N LEU A 141 -11.71 -15.30 -0.11
CA LEU A 141 -10.43 -14.79 0.36
C LEU A 141 -9.56 -15.90 0.96
N LYS A 142 -10.17 -16.78 1.76
CA LYS A 142 -9.48 -17.91 2.37
C LYS A 142 -8.85 -18.84 1.32
N GLU A 143 -9.59 -19.21 0.29
CA GLU A 143 -9.06 -20.04 -0.80
C GLU A 143 -7.88 -19.36 -1.52
N ARG A 144 -7.98 -18.06 -1.76
CA ARG A 144 -6.92 -17.28 -2.41
C ARG A 144 -5.67 -17.19 -1.55
N ILE A 145 -5.81 -16.91 -0.26
CA ILE A 145 -4.67 -16.81 0.66
C ILE A 145 -4.00 -18.17 0.84
N ILE A 146 -4.76 -19.26 0.94
CA ILE A 146 -4.19 -20.62 0.99
C ILE A 146 -3.33 -20.90 -0.24
N LYS A 147 -3.79 -20.56 -1.45
CA LYS A 147 -2.99 -20.72 -2.68
C LYS A 147 -1.71 -19.86 -2.65
N LEU A 148 -1.80 -18.63 -2.18
CA LEU A 148 -0.63 -17.76 -2.05
C LEU A 148 0.37 -18.30 -1.04
N GLU A 149 -0.12 -18.87 0.06
CA GLU A 149 0.75 -19.48 1.07
C GLU A 149 1.41 -20.75 0.57
N ASP A 150 0.73 -21.58 -0.22
CA ASP A 150 1.35 -22.73 -0.90
C ASP A 150 2.50 -22.30 -1.83
N ILE A 151 2.32 -21.19 -2.56
CA ILE A 151 3.39 -20.62 -3.38
C ILE A 151 4.56 -20.18 -2.49
N ARG A 152 4.29 -19.52 -1.37
CA ARG A 152 5.33 -19.10 -0.41
C ARG A 152 6.09 -20.28 0.17
N ILE A 153 5.40 -21.35 0.53
CA ILE A 153 6.01 -22.61 1.01
C ILE A 153 6.92 -23.21 -0.06
N HIS A 154 6.47 -23.22 -1.32
CA HIS A 154 7.29 -23.70 -2.43
C HIS A 154 8.55 -22.83 -2.63
N GLN A 155 8.40 -21.52 -2.57
CA GLN A 155 9.54 -20.58 -2.63
C GLN A 155 10.51 -20.80 -1.47
N ALA A 156 10.02 -21.06 -0.26
CA ALA A 156 10.84 -21.37 0.90
C ALA A 156 11.72 -22.59 0.63
N ARG A 157 11.16 -23.68 0.08
CA ARG A 157 11.94 -24.88 -0.30
C ARG A 157 13.08 -24.55 -1.27
N ILE A 158 12.78 -23.77 -2.31
CA ILE A 158 13.77 -23.35 -3.31
C ILE A 158 14.89 -22.53 -2.67
N LEU A 159 14.56 -21.59 -1.81
CA LEU A 159 15.53 -20.72 -1.15
C LEU A 159 16.41 -21.52 -0.17
N ILE A 160 15.83 -22.42 0.61
CA ILE A 160 16.57 -23.26 1.55
C ILE A 160 17.54 -24.19 0.82
N ARG A 161 17.17 -24.77 -0.32
CA ARG A 161 18.09 -25.54 -1.19
C ARG A 161 19.29 -24.72 -1.68
N LYS A 162 19.12 -23.38 -1.79
CA LYS A 162 20.18 -22.44 -2.13
C LYS A 162 20.98 -21.96 -0.92
N GLY A 163 20.74 -22.51 0.28
CA GLY A 163 21.40 -22.11 1.52
C GLY A 163 20.82 -20.88 2.21
N ILE A 164 19.70 -20.35 1.71
CA ILE A 164 19.02 -19.18 2.30
C ILE A 164 18.03 -19.67 3.35
N CYS A 165 18.28 -19.38 4.63
CA CYS A 165 17.47 -19.85 5.75
C CYS A 165 17.39 -18.81 6.88
N GLY A 166 16.56 -19.09 7.88
CA GLY A 166 16.39 -18.23 9.05
C GLY A 166 15.94 -16.82 8.70
N LEU A 167 16.62 -15.82 9.22
CA LEU A 167 16.25 -14.40 9.01
C LEU A 167 16.34 -13.98 7.54
N GLU A 168 17.31 -14.51 6.79
CA GLU A 168 17.43 -14.18 5.37
C GLU A 168 16.26 -14.75 4.56
N LEU A 169 15.82 -15.97 4.87
CA LEU A 169 14.61 -16.57 4.29
C LEU A 169 13.38 -15.69 4.53
N VAL A 170 13.18 -15.27 5.78
CA VAL A 170 12.07 -14.39 6.15
C VAL A 170 12.12 -13.06 5.38
N ASN A 171 13.29 -12.43 5.29
CA ASN A 171 13.47 -11.17 4.57
C ASN A 171 13.18 -11.28 3.06
N ARG A 172 13.31 -12.48 2.49
CA ARG A 172 12.99 -12.76 1.07
C ARG A 172 11.50 -13.03 0.84
N LEU A 173 10.83 -13.64 1.81
CA LEU A 173 9.45 -14.13 1.67
C LEU A 173 8.40 -13.17 2.23
N PHE A 174 8.77 -12.36 3.20
CA PHE A 174 7.84 -11.48 3.93
C PHE A 174 8.21 -10.01 3.77
N PRO A 175 7.23 -9.12 3.85
CA PRO A 175 7.52 -7.69 3.92
C PRO A 175 8.29 -7.37 5.22
N VAL A 176 9.23 -6.45 5.13
CA VAL A 176 9.96 -5.94 6.30
C VAL A 176 9.07 -5.01 7.14
N GLN A 177 8.03 -4.46 6.53
CA GLN A 177 7.03 -3.63 7.20
C GLN A 177 5.68 -3.72 6.49
N THR A 178 4.58 -3.72 7.26
CA THR A 178 3.20 -3.68 6.78
C THR A 178 2.49 -2.46 7.34
N GLU A 179 1.51 -1.91 6.60
CA GLU A 179 0.70 -0.75 6.99
C GLU A 179 1.56 0.43 7.48
N ALA A 180 2.68 0.66 6.80
CA ALA A 180 3.67 1.66 7.15
C ALA A 180 3.18 3.06 6.81
N PHE A 181 3.02 3.92 7.81
CA PHE A 181 2.61 5.30 7.60
C PHE A 181 3.82 6.23 7.61
N PHE A 182 3.97 7.00 6.52
CA PHE A 182 5.02 8.00 6.35
C PHE A 182 4.47 9.40 6.15
N ILE A 183 5.18 10.37 6.70
CA ILE A 183 4.98 11.79 6.43
C ILE A 183 6.34 12.40 6.10
N SER A 184 6.43 13.06 4.96
CA SER A 184 7.57 13.88 4.58
C SER A 184 7.18 15.34 4.59
N GLN A 185 7.73 16.10 5.52
CA GLN A 185 7.53 17.55 5.59
C GLN A 185 8.18 18.25 4.40
N ASP A 186 9.37 17.81 4.01
CA ASP A 186 10.14 18.38 2.90
C ASP A 186 9.39 18.23 1.57
N LEU A 187 8.76 17.09 1.36
CA LEU A 187 7.99 16.83 0.15
C LEU A 187 6.52 17.28 0.24
N GLY A 188 6.01 17.58 1.44
CA GLY A 188 4.57 17.83 1.64
C GLY A 188 3.68 16.64 1.28
N LEU A 189 4.21 15.43 1.41
CA LEU A 189 3.55 14.19 1.05
C LEU A 189 3.32 13.32 2.29
N SER A 190 2.26 12.53 2.25
CA SER A 190 2.02 11.46 3.22
C SER A 190 1.40 10.24 2.56
N GLY A 191 1.53 9.08 3.21
CA GLY A 191 0.93 7.85 2.70
C GLY A 191 1.07 6.69 3.66
N ARG A 192 0.13 5.75 3.55
CA ARG A 192 0.19 4.45 4.20
C ARG A 192 0.48 3.42 3.12
N ILE A 193 1.56 2.67 3.31
CA ILE A 193 2.04 1.65 2.39
C ILE A 193 1.63 0.29 2.93
N ASP A 194 0.92 -0.50 2.12
CA ASP A 194 0.36 -1.78 2.57
C ASP A 194 1.46 -2.77 2.98
N ALA A 195 2.52 -2.87 2.17
CA ALA A 195 3.69 -3.68 2.49
C ALA A 195 4.96 -3.09 1.88
N ILE A 196 6.10 -3.28 2.56
CA ILE A 196 7.43 -2.91 2.06
C ILE A 196 8.30 -4.16 2.07
N TYR A 197 8.82 -4.54 0.92
CA TYR A 197 9.76 -5.64 0.78
C TYR A 197 11.19 -5.13 0.67
N ASN A 198 12.15 -5.97 1.01
CA ASN A 198 13.57 -5.70 0.84
C ASN A 198 14.16 -6.74 -0.14
N ASP A 199 14.58 -6.29 -1.30
CA ASP A 199 15.24 -7.16 -2.29
C ASP A 199 16.75 -7.32 -2.07
N GLY A 200 17.27 -6.70 -1.01
CA GLY A 200 18.69 -6.67 -0.63
C GLY A 200 19.41 -5.42 -1.16
N LEU A 201 19.01 -4.86 -2.28
CA LEU A 201 19.60 -3.66 -2.88
C LEU A 201 18.75 -2.42 -2.62
N SER A 202 17.43 -2.56 -2.73
CA SER A 202 16.47 -1.48 -2.59
C SER A 202 15.26 -1.90 -1.75
N LEU A 203 14.44 -0.93 -1.37
CA LEU A 203 13.13 -1.18 -0.81
C LEU A 203 12.09 -1.17 -1.91
N CYS A 204 11.11 -2.06 -1.82
CA CYS A 204 10.05 -2.21 -2.81
C CYS A 204 8.68 -2.07 -2.12
N PRO A 205 7.98 -0.92 -2.29
CA PRO A 205 6.62 -0.77 -1.80
C PRO A 205 5.65 -1.63 -2.61
N GLU A 206 4.69 -2.22 -1.92
CA GLU A 206 3.57 -2.94 -2.51
C GLU A 206 2.26 -2.27 -2.15
N ASP A 207 1.37 -2.19 -3.14
CA ASP A 207 0.01 -1.72 -3.01
C ASP A 207 -0.94 -2.87 -3.35
N ILE A 208 -1.86 -3.21 -2.43
CA ILE A 208 -2.80 -4.32 -2.57
C ILE A 208 -4.10 -3.78 -3.19
N LYS A 209 -4.52 -4.38 -4.30
CA LYS A 209 -5.75 -4.05 -5.01
C LYS A 209 -6.74 -5.20 -4.93
N THR A 210 -7.88 -4.94 -4.33
CA THR A 210 -8.98 -5.90 -4.13
C THR A 210 -9.96 -5.94 -5.30
N TYR A 211 -9.67 -5.25 -6.40
CA TYR A 211 -10.47 -5.24 -7.63
C TYR A 211 -9.72 -5.86 -8.81
N VAL A 212 -10.49 -6.29 -9.81
CA VAL A 212 -9.93 -6.76 -11.09
C VAL A 212 -9.74 -5.54 -12.00
N PRO A 213 -8.54 -5.28 -12.55
CA PRO A 213 -8.33 -4.17 -13.47
C PRO A 213 -9.14 -4.36 -14.75
N PHE A 214 -9.72 -3.27 -15.26
CA PHE A 214 -10.57 -3.29 -16.46
C PHE A 214 -9.81 -3.67 -17.74
N ASN A 215 -8.50 -3.49 -17.78
CA ASN A 215 -7.67 -3.78 -18.95
C ASN A 215 -6.67 -4.89 -18.65
N ASN A 216 -6.56 -5.86 -19.55
CA ASN A 216 -5.52 -6.90 -19.51
C ASN A 216 -4.10 -6.37 -19.74
N GLY A 217 -3.91 -5.06 -19.80
CA GLY A 217 -2.70 -4.37 -20.24
C GLY A 217 -1.94 -3.61 -19.15
N GLY A 218 -1.59 -4.27 -18.04
CA GLY A 218 -0.65 -3.70 -17.07
C GLY A 218 -1.27 -2.71 -16.07
N VAL A 219 -0.40 -2.11 -15.23
CA VAL A 219 -0.80 -1.18 -14.17
C VAL A 219 -1.17 0.18 -14.76
N ASP A 220 -2.32 0.72 -14.34
CA ASP A 220 -2.79 2.05 -14.76
C ASP A 220 -1.93 3.20 -14.21
N LEU A 221 -1.99 4.34 -14.86
CA LEU A 221 -1.21 5.51 -14.46
C LEU A 221 -1.53 6.00 -13.03
N PRO A 222 -2.79 6.07 -12.59
CA PRO A 222 -3.11 6.44 -11.22
C PRO A 222 -2.42 5.56 -10.17
N THR A 223 -2.40 4.25 -10.37
CA THR A 223 -1.73 3.29 -9.48
C THR A 223 -0.20 3.42 -9.56
N LYS A 224 0.38 3.63 -10.76
CA LYS A 224 1.82 3.91 -10.90
C LYS A 224 2.24 5.16 -10.13
N LEU A 225 1.43 6.22 -10.16
CA LEU A 225 1.70 7.45 -9.40
C LEU A 225 1.55 7.23 -7.88
N GLN A 226 0.61 6.42 -7.43
CA GLN A 226 0.49 6.04 -6.03
C GLN A 226 1.77 5.35 -5.53
N LEU A 227 2.31 4.39 -6.30
CA LEU A 227 3.59 3.75 -6.00
C LEU A 227 4.77 4.73 -6.03
N ALA A 228 4.76 5.70 -6.95
CA ALA A 228 5.79 6.73 -6.99
C ALA A 228 5.74 7.68 -5.78
N VAL A 229 4.57 7.97 -5.22
CA VAL A 229 4.46 8.66 -3.91
C VAL A 229 5.09 7.82 -2.81
N TYR A 230 4.82 6.51 -2.77
CA TYR A 230 5.41 5.62 -1.79
C TYR A 230 6.94 5.56 -1.91
N ALA A 231 7.46 5.52 -3.14
CA ALA A 231 8.90 5.58 -3.39
C ALA A 231 9.52 6.87 -2.83
N LEU A 232 8.95 8.03 -3.17
CA LEU A 232 9.42 9.32 -2.66
C LEU A 232 9.39 9.39 -1.13
N LEU A 233 8.36 8.84 -0.49
CA LEU A 233 8.27 8.79 0.98
C LEU A 233 9.35 7.90 1.59
N ILE A 234 9.59 6.71 1.04
CA ILE A 234 10.66 5.80 1.49
C ILE A 234 12.03 6.46 1.30
N GLU A 235 12.29 7.01 0.13
CA GLU A 235 13.56 7.66 -0.21
C GLU A 235 13.84 8.84 0.74
N ASN A 236 12.86 9.68 0.99
CA ASN A 236 13.02 10.84 1.87
C ASN A 236 13.09 10.47 3.36
N CYS A 237 12.21 9.57 3.84
CA CYS A 237 12.10 9.27 5.26
C CYS A 237 13.11 8.23 5.75
N ILE A 238 13.52 7.29 4.88
CA ILE A 238 14.41 6.17 5.24
C ILE A 238 15.81 6.35 4.64
N GLY A 239 15.95 7.10 3.54
CA GLY A 239 17.21 7.28 2.83
C GLY A 239 17.65 6.03 2.04
N ARG A 240 16.71 5.22 1.57
CA ARG A 240 16.94 4.01 0.77
C ARG A 240 16.26 4.17 -0.58
N ASP A 241 16.99 3.85 -1.65
CA ASP A 241 16.48 3.93 -3.01
C ASP A 241 15.31 2.98 -3.25
N VAL A 242 14.39 3.41 -4.11
CA VAL A 242 13.26 2.62 -4.58
C VAL A 242 13.23 2.62 -6.10
N ASN A 243 13.64 1.51 -6.71
CA ASN A 243 13.69 1.38 -8.17
C ASN A 243 12.41 0.78 -8.75
N ILE A 244 11.75 -0.06 -7.98
CA ILE A 244 10.53 -0.75 -8.38
C ILE A 244 9.48 -0.66 -7.28
N GLY A 245 8.22 -0.73 -7.67
CA GLY A 245 7.08 -0.98 -6.79
C GLY A 245 6.26 -2.17 -7.30
N ARG A 246 5.41 -2.73 -6.47
CA ARG A 246 4.57 -3.89 -6.78
C ARG A 246 3.11 -3.53 -6.61
N VAL A 247 2.27 -4.04 -7.49
CA VAL A 247 0.82 -4.04 -7.34
C VAL A 247 0.36 -5.48 -7.20
N ASN A 248 -0.24 -5.79 -6.08
CA ASN A 248 -0.81 -7.11 -5.80
C ASN A 248 -2.31 -7.09 -6.09
N TYR A 249 -2.69 -7.59 -7.26
CA TYR A 249 -4.09 -7.82 -7.60
C TYR A 249 -4.56 -9.12 -6.95
N SER A 250 -4.93 -9.02 -5.69
CA SER A 250 -5.20 -10.16 -4.82
C SER A 250 -6.31 -11.09 -5.36
N ARG A 251 -7.35 -10.55 -6.00
CA ARG A 251 -8.40 -11.36 -6.64
C ARG A 251 -7.91 -12.21 -7.81
N LEU A 252 -6.84 -11.80 -8.47
CA LEU A 252 -6.25 -12.52 -9.59
C LEU A 252 -5.07 -13.42 -9.17
N GLY A 253 -4.60 -13.28 -7.91
CA GLY A 253 -3.35 -13.91 -7.48
C GLY A 253 -2.15 -13.44 -8.31
N ARG A 254 -2.20 -12.19 -8.84
CA ARG A 254 -1.21 -11.64 -9.77
C ARG A 254 -0.50 -10.43 -9.17
N ILE A 255 0.82 -10.46 -9.21
CA ILE A 255 1.68 -9.35 -8.81
C ILE A 255 2.29 -8.74 -10.08
N GLU A 256 2.08 -7.43 -10.24
CA GLU A 256 2.66 -6.62 -11.31
C GLU A 256 3.79 -5.76 -10.75
N THR A 257 4.90 -5.72 -11.45
CA THR A 257 6.04 -4.86 -11.10
C THR A 257 6.00 -3.58 -11.91
N VAL A 258 6.22 -2.45 -11.25
CA VAL A 258 6.28 -1.12 -11.84
C VAL A 258 7.66 -0.54 -11.62
N VAL A 259 8.35 -0.16 -12.70
CA VAL A 259 9.60 0.60 -12.60
C VAL A 259 9.25 2.03 -12.21
N ILE A 260 9.84 2.52 -11.11
CA ILE A 260 9.63 3.88 -10.61
C ILE A 260 10.66 4.80 -11.28
N THR A 261 10.22 5.45 -12.36
CA THR A 261 11.08 6.32 -13.15
C THR A 261 11.16 7.73 -12.58
N SER A 262 12.13 8.52 -13.06
CA SER A 262 12.25 9.95 -12.72
C SER A 262 11.03 10.76 -13.18
N GLU A 263 10.43 10.36 -14.31
CA GLU A 263 9.23 11.00 -14.86
C GLU A 263 8.03 10.80 -13.93
N LEU A 264 7.83 9.58 -13.39
CA LEU A 264 6.77 9.34 -12.42
C LEU A 264 6.94 10.19 -11.15
N ARG A 265 8.17 10.30 -10.62
CA ARG A 265 8.46 11.15 -9.46
C ARG A 265 8.16 12.62 -9.74
N LYS A 266 8.61 13.13 -10.89
CA LYS A 266 8.34 14.52 -11.33
C LYS A 266 6.82 14.76 -11.47
N GLU A 267 6.11 13.82 -12.04
CA GLU A 267 4.65 13.94 -12.22
C GLU A 267 3.91 13.96 -10.88
N VAL A 268 4.33 13.15 -9.90
CA VAL A 268 3.80 13.21 -8.53
C VAL A 268 3.95 14.61 -7.95
N LEU A 269 5.16 15.18 -8.01
CA LEU A 269 5.43 16.51 -7.47
C LEU A 269 4.63 17.60 -8.21
N ARG A 270 4.50 17.48 -9.53
CA ARG A 270 3.68 18.38 -10.34
C ARG A 270 2.20 18.34 -9.94
N ILE A 271 1.66 17.13 -9.70
CA ILE A 271 0.27 16.98 -9.25
C ILE A 271 0.10 17.53 -7.85
N ARG A 272 1.02 17.22 -6.93
CA ARG A 272 1.05 17.79 -5.58
C ARG A 272 0.96 19.31 -5.62
N ASP A 273 1.80 19.98 -6.41
CA ASP A 273 1.84 21.44 -6.53
C ASP A 273 0.54 22.01 -7.08
N LYS A 274 -0.07 21.32 -8.06
CA LYS A 274 -1.39 21.71 -8.58
C LYS A 274 -2.48 21.61 -7.52
N ILE A 275 -2.50 20.52 -6.73
CA ILE A 275 -3.46 20.35 -5.66
C ILE A 275 -3.30 21.47 -4.62
N LEU A 276 -2.07 21.78 -4.24
CA LEU A 276 -1.78 22.83 -3.28
C LEU A 276 -2.17 24.21 -3.79
N GLU A 277 -1.82 24.54 -5.04
CA GLU A 277 -2.21 25.80 -5.67
C GLU A 277 -3.73 25.98 -5.68
N MET A 278 -4.46 24.93 -6.06
CA MET A 278 -5.91 24.90 -6.10
C MET A 278 -6.54 25.18 -4.72
N ILE A 279 -6.00 24.51 -3.67
CA ILE A 279 -6.49 24.65 -2.29
C ILE A 279 -6.19 26.03 -1.74
N LEU A 280 -4.94 26.50 -1.88
CA LEU A 280 -4.47 27.74 -1.28
C LEU A 280 -5.07 28.99 -1.93
N LYS A 281 -5.26 28.96 -3.24
CA LYS A 281 -5.95 30.03 -3.97
C LYS A 281 -7.46 29.93 -3.86
N ARG A 282 -8.01 28.91 -3.22
CA ARG A 282 -9.43 28.56 -3.19
C ARG A 282 -10.08 28.60 -4.57
N LYS A 283 -9.30 28.15 -5.58
CA LYS A 283 -9.74 28.13 -6.98
C LYS A 283 -10.35 26.78 -7.30
N GLU A 284 -11.67 26.72 -7.33
CA GLU A 284 -12.39 25.52 -7.70
C GLU A 284 -12.07 25.09 -9.13
N PRO A 285 -11.67 23.83 -9.34
CA PRO A 285 -11.44 23.28 -10.68
C PRO A 285 -12.75 23.22 -11.46
N LYS A 286 -12.67 23.49 -12.76
CA LYS A 286 -13.82 23.28 -13.66
C LYS A 286 -14.16 21.80 -13.70
N PRO A 287 -15.45 21.44 -13.82
CA PRO A 287 -15.84 20.06 -14.11
C PRO A 287 -15.10 19.56 -15.34
N HIS A 288 -14.64 18.30 -15.33
CA HIS A 288 -14.02 17.73 -16.53
C HIS A 288 -15.06 17.48 -17.63
N LYS A 289 -14.60 17.26 -18.89
CA LYS A 289 -15.48 17.18 -20.06
C LYS A 289 -16.60 16.12 -19.95
N ASN A 290 -16.33 15.02 -19.21
CA ASN A 290 -17.31 13.95 -18.98
C ASN A 290 -17.90 14.02 -17.56
N TYR A 291 -18.15 15.21 -17.03
CA TYR A 291 -18.64 15.40 -15.67
C TYR A 291 -20.00 14.72 -15.41
N GLU A 292 -20.80 14.50 -16.45
CA GLU A 292 -22.08 13.80 -16.36
C GLU A 292 -21.95 12.36 -15.88
N ASN A 293 -20.82 11.71 -16.20
CA ASN A 293 -20.49 10.35 -15.77
C ASN A 293 -19.66 10.33 -14.49
N CYS A 294 -19.37 11.48 -13.89
CA CYS A 294 -18.63 11.57 -12.65
C CYS A 294 -19.61 11.62 -11.47
N GLU A 295 -19.73 10.53 -10.75
CA GLU A 295 -20.60 10.43 -9.56
C GLU A 295 -20.38 11.60 -8.59
N PHE A 296 -19.11 11.99 -8.40
CA PHE A 296 -18.76 13.09 -7.52
C PHE A 296 -19.25 14.45 -8.05
N CYS A 297 -19.00 14.77 -9.34
CA CYS A 297 -19.44 16.04 -9.93
C CYS A 297 -20.96 16.16 -9.98
N ASN A 298 -21.68 15.04 -10.06
CA ASN A 298 -23.15 15.01 -10.06
C ASN A 298 -23.76 15.18 -8.67
N SER A 299 -23.09 14.66 -7.63
CA SER A 299 -23.58 14.76 -6.25
C SER A 299 -23.36 16.14 -5.60
N TRP A 300 -22.53 17.00 -6.18
CA TRP A 300 -22.19 18.35 -5.67
C TRP A 300 -22.72 19.47 -6.57
N ARG A 301 -23.91 19.30 -7.13
CA ARG A 301 -24.67 20.37 -7.81
C ARG A 301 -25.53 21.17 -6.86
#